data_19736b9e0886862c4309d689d59c1e11
#
_entry.id   19736b9e0886862c4309d689d59c1e11
#
_cell.length_a   1.000
_cell.length_b   1.000
_cell.length_c   1.000
_cell.angle_alpha   90.00
_cell.angle_beta   90.00
_cell.angle_gamma   90.00
#
_symmetry.space_group_name_H-M   'P 1'
#
loop_
_entity.id
_entity.type
_entity.pdbx_description
1 polymer ?
#
loop_
_entity_poly.entity_id
_entity_poly.type
_entity_poly.pdbx_seq_one_letter_code
_entity_poly.pdbx_strand_id
1 'polypeptide(L)'
;MKRKLSFLIAFLMIFASLSPASFAAGGKEFGASLLLPTTGQAMNGEIGATKTKIMAGIEVAAVTTTILLATLTTGGIFWAGLGPLIANHAWSAADAFKTARSNQNNNDPYIQQQLSSAQRTLDVSRQNRFERESDIRQRILRAGEQ
;
A
#
# COMPACT_ATOMS: atom_id res chain seq x y z
N MET A 1 -7.02 21.95 31.39
CA MET A 1 -7.59 20.68 30.91
C MET A 1 -8.64 20.87 29.81
N LYS A 2 -9.60 21.78 29.90
CA LYS A 2 -10.70 21.98 28.93
C LYS A 2 -10.22 22.22 27.48
N ARG A 3 -9.17 23.03 27.25
CA ARG A 3 -8.62 23.31 25.90
C ARG A 3 -8.00 22.07 25.22
N LYS A 4 -7.33 21.18 25.98
CA LYS A 4 -6.73 19.97 25.46
C LYS A 4 -7.80 18.96 25.01
N LEU A 5 -8.92 18.88 25.75
CA LEU A 5 -10.06 18.04 25.41
C LEU A 5 -10.77 18.54 24.14
N SER A 6 -10.91 19.86 23.97
CA SER A 6 -11.51 20.44 22.77
C SER A 6 -10.70 20.15 21.50
N PHE A 7 -9.36 20.17 21.59
CA PHE A 7 -8.49 19.80 20.47
C PHE A 7 -8.62 18.31 20.11
N LEU A 8 -8.71 17.43 21.10
CA LEU A 8 -8.90 16.00 20.87
C LEU A 8 -10.26 15.72 20.21
N ILE A 9 -11.31 16.39 20.66
CA ILE A 9 -12.66 16.26 20.08
C ILE A 9 -12.69 16.82 18.65
N ALA A 10 -12.08 17.98 18.39
CA ALA A 10 -11.98 18.56 17.06
C ALA A 10 -11.19 17.63 16.10
N PHE A 11 -10.11 17.03 16.57
CA PHE A 11 -9.33 16.07 15.82
C PHE A 11 -10.16 14.81 15.49
N LEU A 12 -10.86 14.24 16.47
CA LEU A 12 -11.79 13.12 16.27
C LEU A 12 -12.92 13.46 15.29
N MET A 13 -13.47 14.68 15.35
CA MET A 13 -14.52 15.13 14.43
C MET A 13 -14.03 15.30 13.00
N ILE A 14 -12.80 15.78 12.80
CA ILE A 14 -12.18 15.84 11.45
C ILE A 14 -12.02 14.44 10.88
N PHE A 15 -11.64 13.46 11.69
CA PHE A 15 -11.56 12.05 11.27
C PHE A 15 -12.92 11.42 11.00
N ALA A 16 -13.94 11.73 11.79
CA ALA A 16 -15.30 11.23 11.59
C ALA A 16 -15.98 11.80 10.32
N SER A 17 -15.54 12.97 9.85
CA SER A 17 -16.06 13.60 8.63
C SER A 17 -15.37 13.13 7.34
N LEU A 18 -14.38 12.26 7.41
CA LEU A 18 -13.87 11.55 6.23
C LEU A 18 -14.96 10.61 5.71
N SER A 19 -15.62 11.06 4.66
CA SER A 19 -16.84 10.49 4.07
C SER A 19 -16.78 8.97 3.82
N PRO A 20 -17.91 8.26 3.98
CA PRO A 20 -18.02 6.83 3.65
C PRO A 20 -17.70 6.49 2.18
N ALA A 21 -17.72 7.46 1.27
CA ALA A 21 -17.26 7.28 -0.11
C ALA A 21 -15.76 6.93 -0.23
N SER A 22 -14.95 7.28 0.79
CA SER A 22 -13.54 6.89 0.87
C SER A 22 -13.33 5.42 1.24
N PHE A 23 -14.39 4.71 1.63
CA PHE A 23 -14.31 3.30 2.05
C PHE A 23 -14.42 2.30 0.89
N ALA A 24 -14.71 2.76 -0.34
CA ALA A 24 -14.55 1.94 -1.51
C ALA A 24 -13.04 1.77 -1.79
N ALA A 25 -12.60 0.55 -2.11
CA ALA A 25 -11.25 0.28 -2.61
C ALA A 25 -10.07 0.71 -1.70
N GLY A 26 -9.99 0.12 -0.49
CA GLY A 26 -8.84 0.33 0.43
C GLY A 26 -9.06 1.40 1.50
N GLY A 27 -10.21 2.06 1.52
CA GLY A 27 -10.51 3.11 2.49
C GLY A 27 -10.63 2.63 3.93
N LYS A 28 -11.11 1.39 4.17
CA LYS A 28 -11.16 0.81 5.53
C LYS A 28 -9.78 0.45 6.06
N GLU A 29 -8.90 -0.06 5.21
CA GLU A 29 -7.50 -0.34 5.53
C GLU A 29 -6.74 0.96 5.84
N PHE A 30 -6.99 2.01 5.05
CA PHE A 30 -6.49 3.35 5.31
C PHE A 30 -6.95 3.88 6.68
N GLY A 31 -8.26 3.88 6.92
CA GLY A 31 -8.84 4.39 8.17
C GLY A 31 -8.37 3.59 9.40
N ALA A 32 -8.30 2.27 9.29
CA ALA A 32 -7.80 1.41 10.34
C ALA A 32 -6.32 1.72 10.68
N SER A 33 -5.46 1.87 9.66
CA SER A 33 -4.04 2.21 9.85
C SER A 33 -3.81 3.64 10.33
N LEU A 34 -4.74 4.55 10.04
CA LEU A 34 -4.65 5.92 10.53
C LEU A 34 -4.94 6.01 12.03
N LEU A 35 -5.84 5.15 12.53
CA LEU A 35 -6.17 5.06 13.96
C LEU A 35 -5.13 4.26 14.74
N LEU A 36 -4.71 3.12 14.18
CA LEU A 36 -3.71 2.26 14.77
C LEU A 36 -2.79 1.75 13.65
N PRO A 37 -1.53 2.24 13.57
CA PRO A 37 -0.57 1.81 12.55
C PRO A 37 -0.45 0.30 12.49
N THR A 38 -0.22 -0.23 11.29
CA THR A 38 -0.14 -1.65 10.98
C THR A 38 -1.47 -2.42 10.91
N THR A 39 -2.58 -1.86 11.38
CA THR A 39 -3.88 -2.56 11.33
C THR A 39 -4.34 -2.80 9.90
N GLY A 40 -4.21 -1.80 9.02
CA GLY A 40 -4.56 -1.98 7.61
C GLY A 40 -3.64 -2.96 6.89
N GLN A 41 -2.36 -3.04 7.25
CA GLN A 41 -1.43 -4.06 6.75
C GLN A 41 -1.84 -5.46 7.21
N ALA A 42 -2.30 -5.59 8.46
CA ALA A 42 -2.85 -6.84 8.96
C ALA A 42 -4.10 -7.27 8.15
N MET A 43 -4.99 -6.32 7.84
CA MET A 43 -6.17 -6.58 6.99
C MET A 43 -5.78 -6.99 5.57
N ASN A 44 -4.66 -6.51 5.06
CA ASN A 44 -4.10 -6.89 3.76
C ASN A 44 -3.29 -8.19 3.78
N GLY A 45 -3.16 -8.86 4.93
CA GLY A 45 -2.35 -10.07 5.09
C GLY A 45 -0.85 -9.82 5.19
N GLU A 46 -0.41 -8.56 5.38
CA GLU A 46 1.00 -8.15 5.37
C GLU A 46 1.63 -8.03 6.77
N ILE A 47 1.02 -8.62 7.80
CA ILE A 47 1.51 -8.51 9.19
C ILE A 47 2.95 -9.01 9.36
N GLY A 48 3.35 -9.99 8.56
CA GLY A 48 4.71 -10.56 8.56
C GLY A 48 5.73 -9.75 7.76
N ALA A 49 5.30 -8.78 6.97
CA ALA A 49 6.18 -8.01 6.09
C ALA A 49 7.17 -7.16 6.89
N THR A 50 8.39 -7.02 6.37
CA THR A 50 9.44 -6.22 7.03
C THR A 50 9.01 -4.77 7.25
N LYS A 51 8.33 -4.17 6.26
CA LYS A 51 7.80 -2.80 6.38
C LYS A 51 6.81 -2.66 7.55
N THR A 52 5.93 -3.64 7.75
CA THR A 52 4.96 -3.65 8.86
C THR A 52 5.64 -3.74 10.21
N LYS A 53 6.70 -4.56 10.33
CA LYS A 53 7.51 -4.65 11.55
C LYS A 53 8.25 -3.35 11.84
N ILE A 54 8.77 -2.67 10.81
CA ILE A 54 9.42 -1.36 10.95
C ILE A 54 8.39 -0.32 11.44
N MET A 55 7.20 -0.24 10.83
CA MET A 55 6.13 0.66 11.26
C MET A 55 5.73 0.41 12.71
N ALA A 56 5.58 -0.84 13.13
CA ALA A 56 5.28 -1.20 14.51
C ALA A 56 6.41 -0.78 15.47
N GLY A 57 7.67 -0.96 15.08
CA GLY A 57 8.82 -0.51 15.86
C GLY A 57 8.87 1.02 16.03
N ILE A 58 8.62 1.76 14.95
CA ILE A 58 8.53 3.23 14.99
C ILE A 58 7.38 3.67 15.90
N GLU A 59 6.22 3.00 15.84
CA GLU A 59 5.07 3.31 16.69
C GLU A 59 5.40 3.18 18.17
N VAL A 60 5.97 2.06 18.57
CA VAL A 60 6.38 1.82 19.96
C VAL A 60 7.40 2.88 20.43
N ALA A 61 8.41 3.18 19.58
CA ALA A 61 9.40 4.19 19.90
C ALA A 61 8.78 5.60 20.02
N ALA A 62 7.92 5.98 19.07
CA ALA A 62 7.27 7.30 19.04
C ALA A 62 6.31 7.49 20.22
N VAL A 63 5.49 6.48 20.54
CA VAL A 63 4.59 6.50 21.70
C VAL A 63 5.39 6.63 23.00
N THR A 64 6.42 5.80 23.17
CA THR A 64 7.28 5.83 24.35
C THR A 64 7.94 7.21 24.52
N THR A 65 8.51 7.75 23.44
CA THR A 65 9.14 9.07 23.44
C THR A 65 8.12 10.15 23.77
N THR A 66 6.92 10.10 23.20
CA THR A 66 5.85 11.07 23.47
C THR A 66 5.42 11.05 24.94
N ILE A 67 5.26 9.85 25.53
CA ILE A 67 4.95 9.69 26.95
C ILE A 67 6.06 10.28 27.84
N LEU A 68 7.33 9.94 27.54
CA LEU A 68 8.46 10.48 28.30
C LEU A 68 8.53 12.00 28.21
N LEU A 69 8.39 12.58 27.02
CA LEU A 69 8.37 14.03 26.85
C LEU A 69 7.19 14.68 27.57
N ALA A 70 6.01 14.05 27.55
CA ALA A 70 4.82 14.55 28.23
C ALA A 70 4.95 14.54 29.76
N THR A 71 5.70 13.57 30.31
CA THR A 71 5.89 13.41 31.77
C THR A 71 7.07 14.21 32.30
N LEU A 72 8.15 14.33 31.52
CA LEU A 72 9.40 14.94 31.97
C LEU A 72 9.54 16.42 31.59
N THR A 73 8.72 16.92 30.67
CA THR A 73 8.83 18.30 30.18
C THR A 73 7.52 19.07 30.32
N THR A 74 7.64 20.36 30.65
CA THR A 74 6.54 21.32 30.63
C THR A 74 6.68 22.19 29.39
N GLY A 75 5.72 22.16 28.46
CA GLY A 75 5.67 23.10 27.34
C GLY A 75 5.81 22.47 25.94
N GLY A 76 6.42 23.23 25.00
CA GLY A 76 6.39 22.94 23.57
C GLY A 76 7.16 21.69 23.10
N ILE A 77 8.09 21.16 23.91
CA ILE A 77 8.91 19.99 23.55
C ILE A 77 8.05 18.73 23.36
N PHE A 78 6.92 18.62 24.04
CA PHE A 78 5.92 17.56 23.84
C PHE A 78 5.54 17.42 22.36
N TRP A 79 5.42 18.52 21.62
CA TRP A 79 5.06 18.52 20.20
C TRP A 79 6.11 17.86 19.31
N ALA A 80 7.38 17.85 19.72
CA ALA A 80 8.44 17.17 18.98
C ALA A 80 8.26 15.63 18.94
N GLY A 81 7.65 15.05 19.99
CA GLY A 81 7.31 13.62 20.01
C GLY A 81 6.15 13.25 19.10
N LEU A 82 5.21 14.17 18.85
CA LEU A 82 4.04 13.93 18.01
C LEU A 82 4.36 13.88 16.51
N GLY A 83 5.41 14.57 16.06
CA GLY A 83 5.79 14.59 14.65
C GLY A 83 6.04 13.19 14.06
N PRO A 84 6.96 12.40 14.61
CA PRO A 84 7.19 11.03 14.19
C PRO A 84 5.96 10.12 14.29
N LEU A 85 5.14 10.31 15.34
CA LEU A 85 3.90 9.57 15.52
C LEU A 85 2.92 9.82 14.37
N ILE A 86 2.62 11.08 14.09
CA ILE A 86 1.72 11.49 13.00
C ILE A 86 2.26 11.00 11.63
N ALA A 87 3.56 11.14 11.40
CA ALA A 87 4.19 10.68 10.17
C ALA A 87 4.06 9.17 9.98
N ASN A 88 4.24 8.38 11.05
CA ASN A 88 4.09 6.93 11.00
C ASN A 88 2.63 6.50 10.71
N HIS A 89 1.65 7.17 11.34
CA HIS A 89 0.23 6.92 11.06
C HIS A 89 -0.12 7.23 9.60
N ALA A 90 0.33 8.38 9.08
CA ALA A 90 0.09 8.78 7.70
C ALA A 90 0.75 7.81 6.70
N TRP A 91 2.00 7.41 6.97
CA TRP A 91 2.71 6.43 6.14
C TRP A 91 1.99 5.08 6.15
N SER A 92 1.66 4.56 7.34
CA SER A 92 0.95 3.29 7.48
C SER A 92 -0.39 3.30 6.76
N ALA A 93 -1.17 4.38 6.88
CA ALA A 93 -2.45 4.54 6.21
C ALA A 93 -2.31 4.56 4.67
N ALA A 94 -1.35 5.34 4.16
CA ALA A 94 -1.09 5.44 2.72
C ALA A 94 -0.62 4.10 2.12
N ASP A 95 0.25 3.37 2.81
CA ASP A 95 0.73 2.06 2.39
C ASP A 95 -0.40 1.01 2.40
N ALA A 96 -1.20 0.96 3.46
CA ALA A 96 -2.34 0.06 3.56
C ALA A 96 -3.37 0.30 2.44
N PHE A 97 -3.68 1.57 2.15
CA PHE A 97 -4.56 1.96 1.04
C PHE A 97 -4.02 1.48 -0.32
N LYS A 98 -2.74 1.74 -0.58
CA LYS A 98 -2.08 1.36 -1.83
C LYS A 98 -2.11 -0.15 -2.03
N THR A 99 -1.79 -0.92 -0.99
CA THR A 99 -1.79 -2.37 -1.03
C THR A 99 -3.20 -2.93 -1.22
N ALA A 100 -4.20 -2.43 -0.49
CA ALA A 100 -5.59 -2.85 -0.65
C ALA A 100 -6.10 -2.61 -2.07
N ARG A 101 -5.80 -1.44 -2.64
CA ARG A 101 -6.16 -1.11 -4.02
C ARG A 101 -5.46 -2.00 -5.04
N SER A 102 -4.18 -2.32 -4.82
CA SER A 102 -3.43 -3.25 -5.67
C SER A 102 -4.04 -4.65 -5.63
N ASN A 103 -4.36 -5.15 -4.44
CA ASN A 103 -4.98 -6.45 -4.26
C ASN A 103 -6.36 -6.53 -4.92
N GLN A 104 -7.15 -5.46 -4.85
CA GLN A 104 -8.44 -5.39 -5.52
C GLN A 104 -8.28 -5.44 -7.04
N ASN A 105 -7.38 -4.65 -7.61
CA ASN A 105 -7.12 -4.64 -9.05
C ASN A 105 -6.61 -6.01 -9.54
N ASN A 106 -5.74 -6.67 -8.77
CA ASN A 106 -5.22 -7.99 -9.12
C ASN A 106 -6.29 -9.10 -9.07
N ASN A 107 -7.32 -8.92 -8.24
CA ASN A 107 -8.44 -9.87 -8.10
C ASN A 107 -9.65 -9.51 -8.96
N ASP A 108 -9.61 -8.40 -9.72
CA ASP A 108 -10.69 -8.01 -10.61
C ASP A 108 -10.77 -8.99 -11.80
N PRO A 109 -11.89 -9.72 -11.98
CA PRO A 109 -12.05 -10.68 -13.06
C PRO A 109 -11.88 -10.06 -14.46
N TYR A 110 -12.28 -8.80 -14.62
CA TYR A 110 -12.15 -8.08 -15.88
C TYR A 110 -10.68 -7.82 -16.23
N ILE A 111 -9.87 -7.39 -15.24
CA ILE A 111 -8.43 -7.17 -15.41
C ILE A 111 -7.73 -8.49 -15.68
N GLN A 112 -8.07 -9.56 -14.97
CA GLN A 112 -7.52 -10.90 -15.22
C GLN A 112 -7.84 -11.42 -16.61
N GLN A 113 -9.05 -11.18 -17.09
CA GLN A 113 -9.46 -11.54 -18.45
C GLN A 113 -8.67 -10.75 -19.50
N GLN A 114 -8.46 -9.44 -19.30
CA GLN A 114 -7.64 -8.63 -20.20
C GLN A 114 -6.18 -9.09 -20.22
N LEU A 115 -5.59 -9.36 -19.05
CA LEU A 115 -4.23 -9.87 -18.95
C LEU A 115 -4.07 -11.22 -19.66
N SER A 116 -5.01 -12.15 -19.43
CA SER A 116 -4.96 -13.46 -20.09
C SER A 116 -5.14 -13.37 -21.61
N SER A 117 -5.96 -12.46 -22.10
CA SER A 117 -6.13 -12.23 -23.55
C SER A 117 -4.87 -11.61 -24.17
N ALA A 118 -4.24 -10.64 -23.51
CA ALA A 118 -2.99 -10.05 -23.94
C ALA A 118 -1.84 -11.07 -23.97
N GLN A 119 -1.75 -11.93 -22.97
CA GLN A 119 -0.77 -13.02 -22.94
C GLN A 119 -0.96 -14.00 -24.10
N ARG A 120 -2.19 -14.44 -24.37
CA ARG A 120 -2.48 -15.30 -25.55
C ARG A 120 -2.06 -14.65 -26.85
N THR A 121 -2.33 -13.36 -27.04
CA THR A 121 -1.91 -12.63 -28.25
C THR A 121 -0.40 -12.58 -28.39
N LEU A 122 0.33 -12.38 -27.30
CA LEU A 122 1.79 -12.41 -27.29
C LEU A 122 2.35 -13.82 -27.63
N ASP A 123 1.74 -14.87 -27.08
CA ASP A 123 2.17 -16.25 -27.35
C ASP A 123 1.95 -16.63 -28.81
N VAL A 124 0.78 -16.29 -29.38
CA VAL A 124 0.51 -16.47 -30.81
C VAL A 124 1.51 -15.69 -31.68
N SER A 125 1.82 -14.45 -31.29
CA SER A 125 2.80 -13.64 -32.02
C SER A 125 4.21 -14.22 -31.96
N ARG A 126 4.61 -14.80 -30.83
CA ARG A 126 5.91 -15.50 -30.69
C ARG A 126 5.96 -16.76 -31.54
N GLN A 127 4.90 -17.56 -31.51
CA GLN A 127 4.82 -18.78 -32.31
C GLN A 127 4.90 -18.46 -33.81
N ASN A 128 4.13 -17.50 -34.30
CA ASN A 128 4.17 -17.07 -35.71
C ASN A 128 5.54 -16.52 -36.12
N ARG A 129 6.28 -15.94 -35.21
CA ARG A 129 7.65 -15.45 -35.46
C ARG A 129 8.61 -16.65 -35.58
N PHE A 130 8.52 -17.61 -34.69
CA PHE A 130 9.31 -18.83 -34.69
C PHE A 130 9.07 -19.64 -35.95
N GLU A 131 7.83 -19.81 -36.39
CA GLU A 131 7.49 -20.53 -37.61
C GLU A 131 8.08 -19.83 -38.86
N ARG A 132 7.98 -18.50 -38.95
CA ARG A 132 8.59 -17.72 -40.02
C ARG A 132 10.12 -17.86 -40.05
N GLU A 133 10.75 -17.78 -38.90
CA GLU A 133 12.20 -17.94 -38.79
C GLU A 133 12.64 -19.36 -39.21
N SER A 134 11.90 -20.39 -38.85
CA SER A 134 12.17 -21.78 -39.24
C SER A 134 12.00 -21.98 -40.76
N ASP A 135 10.95 -21.42 -41.36
CA ASP A 135 10.72 -21.47 -42.81
C ASP A 135 11.83 -20.76 -43.60
N ILE A 136 12.22 -19.56 -43.18
CA ILE A 136 13.36 -18.85 -43.78
C ILE A 136 14.65 -19.68 -43.69
N ARG A 137 14.93 -20.23 -42.53
CA ARG A 137 16.13 -21.09 -42.35
C ARG A 137 16.12 -22.30 -43.27
N GLN A 138 15.00 -22.99 -43.42
CA GLN A 138 14.87 -24.13 -44.33
C GLN A 138 15.04 -23.70 -45.79
N ARG A 139 14.52 -22.55 -46.21
CA ARG A 139 14.72 -22.04 -47.58
C ARG A 139 16.18 -21.74 -47.88
N ILE A 140 16.88 -21.12 -46.93
CA ILE A 140 18.31 -20.82 -47.06
C ILE A 140 19.12 -22.13 -47.22
N LEU A 141 18.85 -23.15 -46.41
CA LEU A 141 19.54 -24.43 -46.50
C LEU A 141 19.34 -25.12 -47.87
N ARG A 142 18.10 -25.14 -48.37
CA ARG A 142 17.79 -25.70 -49.69
C ARG A 142 18.44 -24.96 -50.86
N ALA A 143 18.56 -23.63 -50.76
CA ALA A 143 19.20 -22.82 -51.77
C ALA A 143 20.72 -22.95 -51.78
N GLY A 144 21.34 -23.36 -50.69
CA GLY A 144 22.79 -23.62 -50.62
C GLY A 144 23.21 -25.02 -51.08
N GLU A 145 22.26 -25.93 -51.35
CA GLU A 145 22.51 -27.29 -51.84
C GLU A 145 22.43 -27.40 -53.38
N GLN A 146 22.11 -26.33 -54.09
CA GLN A 146 22.08 -26.21 -55.56
C GLN A 146 23.34 -25.52 -56.06
#